data_ea3aa080427ec3f68fa384572fedb7cd
#
_entry.id   ea3aa080427ec3f68fa384572fedb7cd
#
_cell.length_a   1.000
_cell.length_b   1.000
_cell.length_c   1.000
_cell.angle_alpha   90.00
_cell.angle_beta   90.00
_cell.angle_gamma   90.00
#
_symmetry.space_group_name_H-M   'P 1'
#
loop_
_entity.id
_entity.type
_entity.pdbx_description
1 polymer ?
#
loop_
_entity_poly.entity_id
_entity_poly.type
_entity_poly.pdbx_seq_one_letter_code
_entity_poly.pdbx_strand_id
1 'polypeptide(L)'
;CIIPIDSSKRKIKPIGDETPLQSLTKQLGSPFNIDLARIFISNQFILWDGDDTSRKILSAFQSALFPQDLHPLINLPKAFIDGWNDWEKVVMVSDLFSLNRMNIELFCILNSDYHTPSEIKQRKQEANKHKINLHIWAKKEIENYAINPDVILRYITHNKQQGTIDKDLLNGVMQSIANDMMEDVMEYSSGATNTNIEELQNDYRQPYDIISGREFFNILSLWTQEEYGITISARQVISYFRVEEVSNEIKKVVSTIMNCK
;
A
#
# COMPACT_ATOMS: atom_id res chain seq x y z
N CYS A 1 -17.74 -10.43 11.57
CA CYS A 1 -18.57 -9.35 12.18
C CYS A 1 -18.46 -9.41 13.70
N ILE A 2 -17.94 -8.35 14.35
CA ILE A 2 -17.99 -8.25 15.82
C ILE A 2 -19.38 -7.74 16.18
N ILE A 3 -20.08 -8.49 17.01
CA ILE A 3 -21.43 -8.15 17.47
C ILE A 3 -21.34 -7.87 18.96
N PRO A 4 -21.43 -6.62 19.41
CA PRO A 4 -21.48 -6.31 20.83
C PRO A 4 -22.80 -6.78 21.42
N ILE A 5 -22.73 -7.47 22.53
CA ILE A 5 -23.90 -7.90 23.31
C ILE A 5 -24.11 -6.85 24.41
N ASP A 6 -25.19 -6.09 24.29
CA ASP A 6 -25.63 -5.22 25.38
C ASP A 6 -26.31 -6.11 26.44
N SER A 7 -25.59 -6.32 27.55
CA SER A 7 -26.07 -7.14 28.67
C SER A 7 -27.35 -6.61 29.30
N SER A 8 -27.67 -5.33 29.16
CA SER A 8 -28.85 -4.69 29.75
C SER A 8 -30.11 -4.90 28.91
N LYS A 9 -29.98 -5.14 27.59
CA LYS A 9 -31.11 -5.22 26.66
C LYS A 9 -31.12 -6.47 25.79
N ARG A 10 -30.13 -7.36 25.91
CA ARG A 10 -29.97 -8.57 25.08
C ARG A 10 -30.14 -8.33 23.56
N LYS A 11 -29.82 -7.12 23.10
CA LYS A 11 -29.88 -6.77 21.68
C LYS A 11 -28.50 -6.84 21.07
N ILE A 12 -28.36 -7.65 20.05
CA ILE A 12 -27.15 -7.75 19.24
C ILE A 12 -27.22 -6.66 18.16
N LYS A 13 -26.26 -5.74 18.15
CA LYS A 13 -26.14 -4.72 17.11
C LYS A 13 -24.91 -4.97 16.26
N PRO A 14 -25.01 -4.92 14.92
CA PRO A 14 -23.83 -5.00 14.06
C PRO A 14 -22.92 -3.77 14.27
N ILE A 15 -21.62 -4.00 14.29
CA ILE A 15 -20.65 -2.91 14.33
C ILE A 15 -20.47 -2.36 12.91
N GLY A 16 -21.27 -1.40 12.54
CA GLY A 16 -21.17 -0.68 11.28
C GLY A 16 -21.19 0.82 11.46
N ASP A 17 -21.82 1.27 12.55
CA ASP A 17 -21.98 2.67 12.89
C ASP A 17 -21.00 3.08 14.02
N GLU A 18 -20.62 4.35 14.05
CA GLU A 18 -19.76 4.92 15.10
C GLU A 18 -20.29 4.63 16.52
N THR A 19 -21.60 4.68 16.71
CA THR A 19 -22.22 4.50 18.02
C THR A 19 -21.97 3.14 18.71
N PRO A 20 -22.05 1.98 18.02
CA PRO A 20 -21.68 0.69 18.60
C PRO A 20 -20.17 0.59 18.93
N LEU A 21 -19.32 1.20 18.12
CA LEU A 21 -17.89 1.21 18.34
C LEU A 21 -17.52 2.06 19.56
N GLN A 22 -18.14 3.24 19.72
CA GLN A 22 -17.97 4.09 20.90
C GLN A 22 -18.48 3.42 22.17
N SER A 23 -19.60 2.72 22.11
CA SER A 23 -20.13 1.94 23.25
C SER A 23 -19.17 0.82 23.63
N LEU A 24 -18.61 0.11 22.64
CA LEU A 24 -17.62 -0.95 22.88
C LEU A 24 -16.31 -0.38 23.48
N THR A 25 -15.82 0.76 22.97
CA THR A 25 -14.65 1.45 23.52
C THR A 25 -14.86 1.82 25.00
N LYS A 26 -16.06 2.32 25.33
CA LYS A 26 -16.42 2.69 26.69
C LYS A 26 -16.51 1.48 27.63
N GLN A 27 -16.98 0.34 27.13
CA GLN A 27 -17.05 -0.92 27.89
C GLN A 27 -15.67 -1.58 28.06
N LEU A 28 -14.80 -1.51 27.06
CA LEU A 28 -13.46 -2.08 27.07
C LEU A 28 -12.41 -1.16 27.71
N GLY A 29 -12.77 0.09 27.98
CA GLY A 29 -11.93 1.06 28.71
C GLY A 29 -10.82 1.70 27.91
N SER A 30 -10.55 1.29 26.67
CA SER A 30 -9.49 1.86 25.82
C SER A 30 -9.63 1.49 24.34
N PRO A 31 -9.30 2.40 23.40
CA PRO A 31 -9.17 2.06 21.97
C PRO A 31 -8.17 0.94 21.71
N PHE A 32 -7.11 0.81 22.51
CA PHE A 32 -6.14 -0.28 22.43
C PHE A 32 -6.76 -1.66 22.57
N ASN A 33 -7.77 -1.80 23.41
CA ASN A 33 -8.45 -3.09 23.60
C ASN A 33 -9.26 -3.49 22.35
N ILE A 34 -9.74 -2.51 21.57
CA ILE A 34 -10.43 -2.77 20.31
C ILE A 34 -9.44 -3.31 19.26
N ASP A 35 -8.26 -2.74 19.15
CA ASP A 35 -7.27 -3.20 18.20
C ASP A 35 -6.75 -4.59 18.57
N LEU A 36 -6.52 -4.85 19.86
CA LEU A 36 -6.22 -6.20 20.35
C LEU A 36 -7.34 -7.19 20.02
N ALA A 37 -8.60 -6.81 20.27
CA ALA A 37 -9.75 -7.67 19.93
C ALA A 37 -9.82 -7.95 18.41
N ARG A 38 -9.50 -6.96 17.56
CA ARG A 38 -9.44 -7.14 16.11
C ARG A 38 -8.35 -8.12 15.71
N ILE A 39 -7.15 -8.06 16.33
CA ILE A 39 -6.07 -9.01 16.07
C ILE A 39 -6.53 -10.44 16.35
N PHE A 40 -7.15 -10.68 17.50
CA PHE A 40 -7.64 -12.01 17.85
C PHE A 40 -8.78 -12.52 16.99
N ILE A 41 -9.63 -11.63 16.48
CA ILE A 41 -10.77 -12.02 15.63
C ILE A 41 -10.33 -12.27 14.20
N SER A 42 -9.43 -11.44 13.66
CA SER A 42 -8.92 -11.60 12.30
C SER A 42 -7.88 -12.71 12.20
N ASN A 43 -7.18 -13.03 13.29
CA ASN A 43 -5.97 -13.84 13.32
C ASN A 43 -4.87 -13.31 12.39
N GLN A 44 -4.91 -12.00 12.10
CA GLN A 44 -4.00 -11.32 11.17
C GLN A 44 -3.50 -10.02 11.79
N PHE A 45 -2.25 -9.69 11.50
CA PHE A 45 -1.68 -8.39 11.83
C PHE A 45 -0.76 -7.93 10.70
N ILE A 46 -0.89 -6.69 10.27
CA ILE A 46 -0.14 -6.15 9.14
C ILE A 46 0.80 -5.05 9.60
N LEU A 47 2.08 -5.21 9.31
CA LEU A 47 3.09 -4.17 9.43
C LEU A 47 3.27 -3.50 8.06
N TRP A 48 3.09 -2.19 8.03
CA TRP A 48 3.16 -1.38 6.82
C TRP A 48 4.39 -0.49 6.85
N ASP A 49 5.15 -0.52 5.78
CA ASP A 49 6.18 0.48 5.53
C ASP A 49 5.53 1.82 5.17
N GLY A 50 5.98 2.87 5.86
CA GLY A 50 5.51 4.23 5.64
C GLY A 50 4.27 4.61 6.45
N ASP A 51 3.24 5.12 5.76
CA ASP A 51 2.07 5.74 6.38
C ASP A 51 0.73 5.13 5.93
N ASP A 52 -0.35 5.77 6.38
CA ASP A 52 -1.71 5.37 6.06
C ASP A 52 -2.06 5.50 4.55
N THR A 53 -1.26 6.24 3.77
CA THR A 53 -1.49 6.47 2.34
C THR A 53 -1.32 5.19 1.55
N SER A 54 -0.21 4.48 1.73
CA SER A 54 0.08 3.21 1.04
C SER A 54 -1.00 2.16 1.31
N ARG A 55 -1.48 2.07 2.56
CA ARG A 55 -2.61 1.21 2.93
C ARG A 55 -3.91 1.58 2.21
N LYS A 56 -4.22 2.89 2.12
CA LYS A 56 -5.40 3.38 1.40
C LYS A 56 -5.32 3.09 -0.10
N ILE A 57 -4.12 3.11 -0.66
CA ILE A 57 -3.88 2.75 -2.06
C ILE A 57 -4.14 1.27 -2.29
N LEU A 58 -3.61 0.37 -1.45
CA LEU A 58 -3.91 -1.06 -1.57
C LEU A 58 -5.41 -1.36 -1.38
N SER A 59 -6.07 -0.65 -0.47
CA SER A 59 -7.52 -0.76 -0.28
C SER A 59 -8.31 -0.26 -1.50
N ALA A 60 -7.82 0.75 -2.21
CA ALA A 60 -8.42 1.19 -3.47
C ALA A 60 -8.29 0.12 -4.56
N PHE A 61 -7.13 -0.53 -4.68
CA PHE A 61 -6.95 -1.67 -5.59
C PHE A 61 -7.86 -2.85 -5.20
N GLN A 62 -8.01 -3.14 -3.89
CA GLN A 62 -8.98 -4.15 -3.45
C GLN A 62 -10.39 -3.83 -3.92
N SER A 63 -10.82 -2.57 -3.76
CA SER A 63 -12.15 -2.14 -4.20
C SER A 63 -12.34 -2.24 -5.71
N ALA A 64 -11.29 -1.99 -6.50
CA ALA A 64 -11.32 -2.17 -7.95
C ALA A 64 -11.39 -3.65 -8.36
N LEU A 65 -10.70 -4.54 -7.63
CA LEU A 65 -10.69 -5.99 -7.88
C LEU A 65 -11.94 -6.70 -7.38
N PHE A 66 -12.44 -6.29 -6.21
CA PHE A 66 -13.52 -6.95 -5.48
C PHE A 66 -14.56 -5.93 -4.97
N PRO A 67 -15.33 -5.30 -5.86
CA PRO A 67 -16.22 -4.18 -5.51
C PRO A 67 -17.35 -4.57 -4.54
N GLN A 68 -17.62 -5.85 -4.37
CA GLN A 68 -18.67 -6.35 -3.46
C GLN A 68 -18.11 -6.96 -2.17
N ASP A 69 -16.80 -6.84 -1.92
CA ASP A 69 -16.22 -7.41 -0.71
C ASP A 69 -16.61 -6.61 0.53
N LEU A 70 -17.21 -7.32 1.49
CA LEU A 70 -17.65 -6.76 2.77
C LEU A 70 -16.53 -6.66 3.82
N HIS A 71 -15.31 -7.14 3.48
CA HIS A 71 -14.17 -7.19 4.39
C HIS A 71 -12.99 -6.36 3.88
N PRO A 72 -13.08 -5.02 3.92
CA PRO A 72 -12.03 -4.18 3.38
C PRO A 72 -10.72 -4.31 4.19
N LEU A 73 -9.61 -4.43 3.48
CA LEU A 73 -8.24 -4.49 4.05
C LEU A 73 -7.94 -3.31 4.98
N ILE A 74 -8.61 -2.17 4.74
CA ILE A 74 -8.48 -0.97 5.56
C ILE A 74 -8.87 -1.19 7.03
N ASN A 75 -9.66 -2.19 7.32
CA ASN A 75 -10.15 -2.52 8.67
C ASN A 75 -9.29 -3.55 9.40
N LEU A 76 -8.30 -4.15 8.73
CA LEU A 76 -7.40 -5.11 9.38
C LEU A 76 -6.50 -4.42 10.41
N PRO A 77 -6.18 -5.12 11.52
CA PRO A 77 -5.24 -4.64 12.52
C PRO A 77 -3.88 -4.38 11.89
N LYS A 78 -3.26 -3.25 12.26
CA LYS A 78 -2.02 -2.82 11.64
C LYS A 78 -1.16 -1.99 12.59
N ALA A 79 0.13 -1.90 12.24
CA ALA A 79 1.02 -0.85 12.69
C ALA A 79 1.89 -0.37 11.52
N PHE A 80 2.42 0.84 11.65
CA PHE A 80 3.36 1.41 10.69
C PHE A 80 4.78 1.25 11.21
N ILE A 81 5.70 1.02 10.29
CA ILE A 81 7.13 0.85 10.55
C ILE A 81 7.94 1.77 9.64
N ASP A 82 9.17 2.07 10.06
CA ASP A 82 10.15 2.80 9.26
C ASP A 82 10.91 1.82 8.33
N GLY A 83 10.16 1.18 7.46
CA GLY A 83 10.67 0.32 6.41
C GLY A 83 11.71 -0.71 6.87
N TRP A 84 12.80 -0.74 6.15
CA TRP A 84 13.93 -1.66 6.40
C TRP A 84 14.66 -1.41 7.72
N ASN A 85 14.62 -0.17 8.25
CA ASN A 85 15.28 0.20 9.50
C ASN A 85 14.61 -0.46 10.72
N ASP A 86 13.32 -0.72 10.65
CA ASP A 86 12.55 -1.32 11.74
C ASP A 86 12.49 -2.86 11.69
N TRP A 87 13.35 -3.51 10.89
CA TRP A 87 13.29 -4.96 10.71
C TRP A 87 13.42 -5.74 12.02
N GLU A 88 14.25 -5.30 12.94
CA GLU A 88 14.37 -5.94 14.25
C GLU A 88 13.03 -5.91 15.02
N LYS A 89 12.28 -4.81 14.92
CA LYS A 89 10.94 -4.71 15.51
C LYS A 89 9.95 -5.67 14.87
N VAL A 90 10.05 -5.88 13.54
CA VAL A 90 9.22 -6.86 12.82
C VAL A 90 9.48 -8.27 13.34
N VAL A 91 10.75 -8.65 13.50
CA VAL A 91 11.14 -9.94 14.07
C VAL A 91 10.66 -10.08 15.51
N MET A 92 10.84 -9.06 16.34
CA MET A 92 10.35 -9.07 17.73
C MET A 92 8.83 -9.30 17.83
N VAL A 93 8.05 -8.68 16.96
CA VAL A 93 6.58 -8.89 16.92
C VAL A 93 6.23 -10.33 16.55
N SER A 94 6.93 -10.91 15.57
CA SER A 94 6.73 -12.31 15.18
C SER A 94 7.08 -13.28 16.31
N ASP A 95 8.22 -13.07 16.94
CA ASP A 95 8.68 -13.88 18.06
C ASP A 95 7.72 -13.78 19.26
N LEU A 96 7.20 -12.57 19.54
CA LEU A 96 6.20 -12.36 20.58
C LEU A 96 4.94 -13.18 20.35
N PHE A 97 4.41 -13.19 19.11
CA PHE A 97 3.23 -14.00 18.76
C PHE A 97 3.52 -15.50 18.89
N SER A 98 4.70 -15.94 18.43
CA SER A 98 5.13 -17.34 18.51
C SER A 98 5.32 -17.83 19.94
N LEU A 99 6.00 -17.05 20.79
CA LEU A 99 6.26 -17.38 22.20
C LEU A 99 4.95 -17.51 23.02
N ASN A 100 3.98 -16.66 22.72
CA ASN A 100 2.66 -16.70 23.38
C ASN A 100 1.69 -17.68 22.73
N ARG A 101 2.13 -18.50 21.80
CA ARG A 101 1.32 -19.48 21.06
C ARG A 101 0.07 -18.85 20.42
N MET A 102 0.19 -17.60 20.01
CA MET A 102 -0.88 -16.91 19.29
C MET A 102 -0.89 -17.39 17.84
N ASN A 103 -2.03 -17.86 17.38
CA ASN A 103 -2.21 -18.21 15.97
C ASN A 103 -2.56 -16.96 15.16
N ILE A 104 -1.56 -16.05 15.05
CA ILE A 104 -1.69 -14.78 14.33
C ILE A 104 -0.75 -14.82 13.14
N GLU A 105 -1.29 -14.60 11.95
CA GLU A 105 -0.50 -14.44 10.74
C GLU A 105 0.03 -13.00 10.65
N LEU A 106 1.35 -12.87 10.71
CA LEU A 106 2.03 -11.61 10.58
C LEU A 106 2.36 -11.35 9.11
N PHE A 107 1.81 -10.30 8.57
CA PHE A 107 2.19 -9.75 7.27
C PHE A 107 3.10 -8.56 7.46
N CYS A 108 4.13 -8.46 6.65
CA CYS A 108 4.99 -7.28 6.57
C CYS A 108 5.08 -6.86 5.11
N ILE A 109 4.73 -5.60 4.83
CA ILE A 109 4.74 -5.04 3.47
C ILE A 109 5.76 -3.91 3.46
N LEU A 110 6.81 -4.09 2.67
CA LEU A 110 7.92 -3.14 2.53
C LEU A 110 7.96 -2.54 1.12
N ASN A 111 8.39 -1.30 1.04
CA ASN A 111 8.85 -0.72 -0.21
C ASN A 111 10.19 -1.35 -0.60
N SER A 112 10.45 -1.49 -1.90
CA SER A 112 11.77 -1.94 -2.34
C SER A 112 12.81 -0.83 -2.27
N ASP A 113 12.35 0.41 -2.31
CA ASP A 113 13.20 1.59 -2.38
C ASP A 113 14.34 1.40 -3.40
N TYR A 114 15.58 1.54 -2.99
CA TYR A 114 16.77 1.31 -3.83
C TYR A 114 17.57 0.08 -3.39
N HIS A 115 16.92 -0.86 -2.68
CA HIS A 115 17.57 -2.10 -2.26
C HIS A 115 17.83 -3.04 -3.43
N THR A 116 19.00 -3.65 -3.41
CA THR A 116 19.45 -4.58 -4.46
C THR A 116 18.69 -5.92 -4.41
N PRO A 117 18.64 -6.66 -5.52
CA PRO A 117 18.04 -8.01 -5.55
C PRO A 117 18.66 -8.97 -4.50
N SER A 118 19.94 -8.81 -4.21
CA SER A 118 20.65 -9.62 -3.19
C SER A 118 20.15 -9.29 -1.77
N GLU A 119 19.99 -8.01 -1.43
CA GLU A 119 19.43 -7.58 -0.14
C GLU A 119 17.98 -8.03 0.02
N ILE A 120 17.18 -7.87 -1.03
CA ILE A 120 15.76 -8.32 -1.06
C ILE A 120 15.70 -9.84 -0.82
N LYS A 121 16.57 -10.62 -1.47
CA LYS A 121 16.65 -12.07 -1.28
C LYS A 121 17.03 -12.44 0.14
N GLN A 122 18.02 -11.77 0.70
CA GLN A 122 18.46 -11.99 2.09
C GLN A 122 17.29 -11.69 3.06
N ARG A 123 16.60 -10.57 2.89
CA ARG A 123 15.46 -10.17 3.73
C ARG A 123 14.34 -11.21 3.69
N LYS A 124 14.02 -11.73 2.49
CA LYS A 124 13.03 -12.81 2.32
C LYS A 124 13.45 -14.10 3.03
N GLN A 125 14.73 -14.43 3.03
CA GLN A 125 15.25 -15.60 3.77
C GLN A 125 15.13 -15.42 5.29
N GLU A 126 15.42 -14.22 5.81
CA GLU A 126 15.25 -13.89 7.22
C GLU A 126 13.77 -13.98 7.63
N ALA A 127 12.87 -13.39 6.84
CA ALA A 127 11.43 -13.46 7.07
C ALA A 127 10.91 -14.91 7.18
N ASN A 128 11.37 -15.78 6.29
CA ASN A 128 10.99 -17.19 6.32
C ASN A 128 11.43 -17.90 7.61
N LYS A 129 12.62 -17.56 8.17
CA LYS A 129 13.09 -18.13 9.46
C LYS A 129 12.17 -17.77 10.61
N HIS A 130 11.61 -16.57 10.58
CA HIS A 130 10.73 -16.03 11.62
C HIS A 130 9.23 -16.20 11.30
N LYS A 131 8.88 -16.95 10.24
CA LYS A 131 7.48 -17.19 9.80
C LYS A 131 6.70 -15.89 9.52
N ILE A 132 7.37 -14.89 8.98
CA ILE A 132 6.79 -13.60 8.59
C ILE A 132 6.36 -13.72 7.12
N ASN A 133 5.10 -13.41 6.83
CA ASN A 133 4.60 -13.26 5.46
C ASN A 133 5.08 -11.93 4.89
N LEU A 134 6.33 -11.91 4.39
CA LEU A 134 6.96 -10.71 3.86
C LEU A 134 6.61 -10.52 2.39
N HIS A 135 6.10 -9.33 2.08
CA HIS A 135 6.01 -8.81 0.72
C HIS A 135 6.90 -7.58 0.57
N ILE A 136 7.74 -7.55 -0.45
CA ILE A 136 8.52 -6.40 -0.87
C ILE A 136 8.09 -6.09 -2.29
N TRP A 137 7.61 -4.86 -2.53
CA TRP A 137 7.13 -4.45 -3.85
C TRP A 137 8.23 -4.62 -4.91
N ALA A 138 7.87 -5.09 -6.09
CA ALA A 138 8.81 -5.16 -7.22
C ALA A 138 9.13 -3.76 -7.76
N LYS A 139 8.20 -2.82 -7.68
CA LYS A 139 8.43 -1.40 -7.94
C LYS A 139 8.85 -0.69 -6.65
N LYS A 140 9.37 0.54 -6.76
CA LYS A 140 9.87 1.30 -5.59
C LYS A 140 8.84 1.35 -4.46
N GLU A 141 7.63 1.74 -4.76
CA GLU A 141 6.53 1.86 -3.79
C GLU A 141 5.18 1.53 -4.45
N ILE A 142 4.13 1.39 -3.67
CA ILE A 142 2.81 0.98 -4.17
C ILE A 142 2.20 1.99 -5.14
N GLU A 143 2.49 3.28 -5.00
CA GLU A 143 2.04 4.35 -5.89
C GLU A 143 2.44 4.11 -7.35
N ASN A 144 3.59 3.50 -7.59
CA ASN A 144 4.09 3.20 -8.93
C ASN A 144 3.17 2.25 -9.72
N TYR A 145 2.34 1.45 -9.05
CA TYR A 145 1.36 0.57 -9.71
C TYR A 145 0.15 1.33 -10.26
N ALA A 146 -0.05 2.57 -9.81
CA ALA A 146 -1.08 3.45 -10.36
C ALA A 146 -0.60 4.27 -11.58
N ILE A 147 0.71 4.27 -11.88
CA ILE A 147 1.26 4.96 -13.05
C ILE A 147 0.96 4.12 -14.30
N ASN A 148 -0.19 4.40 -14.90
CA ASN A 148 -0.64 3.80 -16.16
C ASN A 148 -1.19 4.92 -17.05
N PRO A 149 -0.52 5.25 -18.17
CA PRO A 149 -0.89 6.37 -19.03
C PRO A 149 -2.34 6.31 -19.54
N ASP A 150 -2.83 5.13 -19.91
CA ASP A 150 -4.18 4.97 -20.43
C ASP A 150 -5.25 5.17 -19.34
N VAL A 151 -4.97 4.73 -18.12
CA VAL A 151 -5.87 4.94 -16.96
C VAL A 151 -5.86 6.40 -16.51
N ILE A 152 -4.68 7.03 -16.49
CA ILE A 152 -4.52 8.46 -16.18
C ILE A 152 -5.27 9.29 -17.22
N LEU A 153 -5.11 8.99 -18.51
CA LEU A 153 -5.86 9.66 -19.58
C LEU A 153 -7.37 9.51 -19.38
N ARG A 154 -7.84 8.33 -19.01
CA ARG A 154 -9.26 8.06 -18.74
C ARG A 154 -9.76 8.89 -17.56
N TYR A 155 -8.99 8.95 -16.46
CA TYR A 155 -9.30 9.79 -15.30
C TYR A 155 -9.42 11.25 -15.68
N ILE A 156 -8.42 11.83 -16.39
CA ILE A 156 -8.42 13.22 -16.79
C ILE A 156 -9.60 13.49 -17.73
N THR A 157 -9.83 12.63 -18.73
CA THR A 157 -10.94 12.78 -19.70
C THR A 157 -12.29 12.88 -19.02
N HIS A 158 -12.49 12.11 -17.95
CA HIS A 158 -13.76 12.08 -17.24
C HIS A 158 -13.95 13.26 -16.28
N ASN A 159 -12.89 13.78 -15.71
CA ASN A 159 -12.96 14.76 -14.62
C ASN A 159 -12.58 16.19 -15.03
N LYS A 160 -12.00 16.39 -16.21
CA LYS A 160 -11.52 17.70 -16.66
C LYS A 160 -12.63 18.74 -16.67
N GLN A 161 -12.30 19.95 -16.26
CA GLN A 161 -13.21 21.10 -16.28
C GLN A 161 -13.03 21.97 -17.53
N GLN A 162 -11.84 21.90 -18.15
CA GLN A 162 -11.47 22.68 -19.34
C GLN A 162 -10.47 21.93 -20.22
N GLY A 163 -10.16 22.49 -21.37
CA GLY A 163 -9.14 21.98 -22.28
C GLY A 163 -9.55 20.77 -23.09
N THR A 164 -8.74 20.47 -24.12
CA THR A 164 -8.83 19.24 -24.91
C THR A 164 -7.63 18.38 -24.58
N ILE A 165 -7.84 17.11 -24.30
CA ILE A 165 -6.74 16.22 -23.97
C ILE A 165 -6.11 15.71 -25.25
N ASP A 166 -4.79 15.90 -25.32
CA ASP A 166 -3.93 15.25 -26.29
C ASP A 166 -3.18 14.11 -25.58
N LYS A 167 -3.35 12.89 -26.06
CA LYS A 167 -2.70 11.69 -25.50
C LYS A 167 -1.17 11.77 -25.63
N ASP A 168 -0.68 12.28 -26.76
CA ASP A 168 0.75 12.38 -27.02
C ASP A 168 1.39 13.44 -26.12
N LEU A 169 0.70 14.56 -25.90
CA LEU A 169 1.13 15.58 -24.93
C LEU A 169 1.20 15.00 -23.52
N LEU A 170 0.15 14.30 -23.06
CA LEU A 170 0.16 13.65 -21.75
C LEU A 170 1.32 12.67 -21.59
N ASN A 171 1.54 11.81 -22.60
CA ASN A 171 2.66 10.87 -22.58
C ASN A 171 4.01 11.59 -22.55
N GLY A 172 4.16 12.68 -23.30
CA GLY A 172 5.36 13.52 -23.30
C GLY A 172 5.64 14.13 -21.93
N VAL A 173 4.61 14.68 -21.29
CA VAL A 173 4.72 15.24 -19.93
C VAL A 173 5.08 14.17 -18.90
N MET A 174 4.39 13.04 -18.92
CA MET A 174 4.69 11.92 -18.01
C MET A 174 6.13 11.42 -18.18
N GLN A 175 6.60 11.31 -19.43
CA GLN A 175 7.98 10.91 -19.70
C GLN A 175 8.99 11.96 -19.26
N SER A 176 8.71 13.25 -19.43
CA SER A 176 9.57 14.34 -18.95
C SER A 176 9.71 14.28 -17.42
N ILE A 177 8.59 14.19 -16.70
CA ILE A 177 8.59 14.05 -15.24
C ILE A 177 9.44 12.85 -14.81
N ALA A 178 9.25 11.70 -15.47
CA ALA A 178 10.00 10.49 -15.12
C ALA A 178 11.51 10.64 -15.39
N ASN A 179 11.90 11.30 -16.48
CA ASN A 179 13.31 11.52 -16.82
C ASN A 179 13.97 12.47 -15.81
N ASP A 180 13.32 13.59 -15.47
CA ASP A 180 13.82 14.54 -14.48
C ASP A 180 14.05 13.86 -13.12
N MET A 181 13.08 13.05 -12.68
CA MET A 181 13.20 12.28 -11.44
C MET A 181 14.26 11.17 -11.51
N MET A 182 14.57 10.63 -12.69
CA MET A 182 15.66 9.66 -12.85
C MET A 182 17.04 10.28 -12.66
N GLU A 183 17.22 11.56 -12.99
CA GLU A 183 18.46 12.27 -12.70
C GLU A 183 18.71 12.32 -11.19
N ASP A 184 17.68 12.65 -10.38
CA ASP A 184 17.76 12.64 -8.91
C ASP A 184 18.09 11.24 -8.36
N VAL A 185 17.48 10.19 -8.92
CA VAL A 185 17.77 8.79 -8.52
C VAL A 185 19.23 8.44 -8.78
N MET A 186 19.78 8.85 -9.92
CA MET A 186 21.16 8.58 -10.28
C MET A 186 22.14 9.35 -9.38
N GLU A 187 21.83 10.60 -9.03
CA GLU A 187 22.62 11.39 -8.10
C GLU A 187 22.62 10.80 -6.70
N TYR A 188 21.45 10.41 -6.18
CA TYR A 188 21.32 9.75 -4.88
C TYR A 188 22.09 8.43 -4.83
N SER A 189 21.97 7.60 -5.85
CA SER A 189 22.63 6.30 -5.94
C SER A 189 24.16 6.45 -6.02
N SER A 190 24.67 7.50 -6.64
CA SER A 190 26.10 7.80 -6.73
C SER A 190 26.72 8.24 -5.39
N GLY A 191 25.92 8.81 -4.49
CA GLY A 191 26.32 9.23 -3.14
C GLY A 191 26.24 8.13 -2.08
N ALA A 192 25.46 7.09 -2.32
CA ALA A 192 25.31 5.95 -1.40
C ALA A 192 26.49 4.98 -1.58
N THR A 193 27.47 5.08 -0.68
CA THR A 193 28.62 4.19 -0.60
C THR A 193 28.17 2.73 -0.51
N ASN A 194 28.40 1.96 -1.56
CA ASN A 194 28.21 0.50 -1.75
C ASN A 194 26.93 0.02 -2.44
N THR A 195 26.02 0.86 -2.86
CA THR A 195 24.96 0.38 -3.74
C THR A 195 25.57 0.17 -5.12
N ASN A 196 25.56 -1.04 -5.61
CA ASN A 196 26.13 -1.37 -6.91
C ASN A 196 25.19 -0.75 -7.98
N ILE A 197 25.50 0.48 -8.43
CA ILE A 197 24.73 1.22 -9.44
C ILE A 197 24.51 0.35 -10.67
N GLU A 198 25.52 -0.46 -11.04
CA GLU A 198 25.41 -1.42 -12.13
C GLU A 198 24.35 -2.49 -11.86
N GLU A 199 24.17 -2.92 -10.61
CA GLU A 199 23.13 -3.89 -10.23
C GLU A 199 21.72 -3.25 -10.32
N LEU A 200 21.56 -2.00 -9.93
CA LEU A 200 20.29 -1.25 -10.08
C LEU A 200 19.98 -0.93 -11.55
N GLN A 201 21.00 -0.59 -12.34
CA GLN A 201 20.83 -0.32 -13.78
C GLN A 201 20.56 -1.58 -14.60
N ASN A 202 21.11 -2.72 -14.18
CA ASN A 202 20.88 -4.02 -14.81
C ASN A 202 19.56 -4.67 -14.34
N ASP A 203 18.97 -4.18 -13.26
CA ASP A 203 17.64 -4.61 -12.82
C ASP A 203 16.61 -3.91 -13.71
N TYR A 204 16.22 -4.52 -14.81
CA TYR A 204 15.36 -4.11 -15.92
C TYR A 204 14.08 -3.33 -15.57
N ARG A 205 14.15 -2.40 -14.62
CA ARG A 205 13.03 -1.58 -14.23
C ARG A 205 12.84 -0.44 -15.22
N GLN A 206 11.59 -0.26 -15.64
CA GLN A 206 11.24 0.94 -16.39
C GLN A 206 11.38 2.17 -15.47
N PRO A 207 11.63 3.38 -16.00
CA PRO A 207 11.73 4.60 -15.18
C PRO A 207 10.58 4.72 -14.16
N TYR A 208 9.36 4.45 -14.57
CA TYR A 208 8.17 4.46 -13.69
C TYR A 208 8.20 3.42 -12.54
N ASP A 209 9.10 2.46 -12.54
CA ASP A 209 9.22 1.47 -11.48
C ASP A 209 10.16 1.90 -10.36
N ILE A 210 11.09 2.83 -10.65
CA ILE A 210 12.21 3.22 -9.77
C ILE A 210 12.00 4.60 -9.14
N ILE A 211 11.38 5.54 -9.86
CA ILE A 211 11.10 6.89 -9.34
C ILE A 211 10.13 6.85 -8.17
N SER A 212 10.07 7.91 -7.35
CA SER A 212 9.02 8.03 -6.35
C SER A 212 7.66 8.22 -7.02
N GLY A 213 6.78 7.22 -6.90
CA GLY A 213 5.43 7.28 -7.43
C GLY A 213 4.60 8.38 -6.76
N ARG A 214 4.82 8.62 -5.46
CA ARG A 214 4.19 9.71 -4.70
C ARG A 214 4.56 11.07 -5.29
N GLU A 215 5.84 11.31 -5.50
CA GLU A 215 6.32 12.58 -6.04
C GLU A 215 5.91 12.76 -7.50
N PHE A 216 5.95 11.71 -8.30
CA PHE A 216 5.42 11.72 -9.65
C PHE A 216 3.97 12.21 -9.70
N PHE A 217 3.09 11.69 -8.83
CA PHE A 217 1.70 12.14 -8.78
C PHE A 217 1.56 13.56 -8.27
N ASN A 218 2.44 14.04 -7.39
CA ASN A 218 2.44 15.44 -6.94
C ASN A 218 2.75 16.38 -8.11
N ILE A 219 3.80 16.10 -8.89
CA ILE A 219 4.18 16.92 -10.04
C ILE A 219 3.10 16.86 -11.13
N LEU A 220 2.61 15.65 -11.45
CA LEU A 220 1.54 15.47 -12.44
C LEU A 220 0.26 16.19 -12.01
N SER A 221 -0.03 16.25 -10.71
CA SER A 221 -1.20 16.94 -10.18
C SER A 221 -1.12 18.45 -10.37
N LEU A 222 0.05 19.05 -10.23
CA LEU A 222 0.25 20.48 -10.52
C LEU A 222 -0.02 20.76 -11.98
N TRP A 223 0.56 19.98 -12.87
CA TRP A 223 0.33 20.14 -14.31
C TRP A 223 -1.15 19.97 -14.70
N THR A 224 -1.82 18.93 -14.18
CA THR A 224 -3.24 18.70 -14.49
C THR A 224 -4.15 19.78 -13.90
N GLN A 225 -3.74 20.40 -12.80
CA GLN A 225 -4.48 21.52 -12.22
C GLN A 225 -4.39 22.77 -13.12
N GLU A 226 -3.21 23.06 -13.69
CA GLU A 226 -3.00 24.20 -14.59
C GLU A 226 -3.72 23.99 -15.92
N GLU A 227 -3.56 22.81 -16.55
CA GLU A 227 -4.08 22.56 -17.89
C GLU A 227 -5.58 22.21 -17.92
N TYR A 228 -6.08 21.47 -16.94
CA TYR A 228 -7.43 20.89 -16.97
C TYR A 228 -8.31 21.27 -15.77
N GLY A 229 -7.77 22.04 -14.81
CA GLY A 229 -8.50 22.48 -13.61
C GLY A 229 -8.79 21.35 -12.61
N ILE A 230 -8.05 20.25 -12.66
CA ILE A 230 -8.25 19.10 -11.78
C ILE A 230 -6.96 18.67 -11.08
N THR A 231 -7.10 18.15 -9.87
CA THR A 231 -6.02 17.46 -9.17
C THR A 231 -6.08 15.96 -9.41
N ILE A 232 -4.92 15.30 -9.37
CA ILE A 232 -4.80 13.86 -9.57
C ILE A 232 -3.95 13.23 -8.45
N SER A 233 -4.32 12.03 -8.03
CA SER A 233 -3.53 11.23 -7.08
C SER A 233 -3.61 9.75 -7.46
N ALA A 234 -2.65 8.96 -7.02
CA ALA A 234 -2.65 7.51 -7.24
C ALA A 234 -3.98 6.88 -6.88
N ARG A 235 -4.53 7.22 -5.70
CA ARG A 235 -5.80 6.67 -5.22
C ARG A 235 -6.99 7.01 -6.12
N GLN A 236 -7.05 8.24 -6.67
CA GLN A 236 -8.11 8.65 -7.57
C GLN A 236 -8.02 7.92 -8.91
N VAL A 237 -6.80 7.78 -9.45
CA VAL A 237 -6.55 7.04 -10.70
C VAL A 237 -6.95 5.58 -10.58
N ILE A 238 -6.67 4.93 -9.43
CA ILE A 238 -7.00 3.52 -9.20
C ILE A 238 -8.50 3.24 -9.36
N SER A 239 -9.37 4.17 -9.02
CA SER A 239 -10.82 4.00 -9.19
C SER A 239 -11.26 3.88 -10.67
N TYR A 240 -10.37 4.15 -11.61
CA TYR A 240 -10.58 4.04 -13.06
C TYR A 240 -9.91 2.80 -13.67
N PHE A 241 -9.21 2.00 -12.86
CA PHE A 241 -8.65 0.74 -13.33
C PHE A 241 -9.75 -0.28 -13.62
N ARG A 242 -9.58 -0.99 -14.70
CA ARG A 242 -10.30 -2.24 -14.95
C ARG A 242 -9.54 -3.40 -14.30
N VAL A 243 -10.24 -4.48 -13.98
CA VAL A 243 -9.62 -5.64 -13.30
C VAL A 243 -8.42 -6.20 -14.05
N GLU A 244 -8.50 -6.23 -15.40
CA GLU A 244 -7.41 -6.72 -16.26
C GLU A 244 -6.17 -5.82 -16.25
N GLU A 245 -6.33 -4.52 -15.98
CA GLU A 245 -5.26 -3.53 -15.96
C GLU A 245 -4.49 -3.52 -14.63
N VAL A 246 -5.07 -4.08 -13.57
CA VAL A 246 -4.38 -4.21 -12.28
C VAL A 246 -3.28 -5.25 -12.38
N SER A 247 -2.09 -4.92 -11.86
CA SER A 247 -0.93 -5.81 -11.93
C SER A 247 -1.18 -7.14 -11.21
N ASN A 248 -0.54 -8.20 -11.71
CA ASN A 248 -0.63 -9.53 -11.09
C ASN A 248 -0.05 -9.55 -9.66
N GLU A 249 0.93 -8.70 -9.39
CA GLU A 249 1.52 -8.58 -8.04
C GLU A 249 0.48 -8.02 -7.05
N ILE A 250 -0.19 -6.93 -7.38
CA ILE A 250 -1.28 -6.37 -6.57
C ILE A 250 -2.39 -7.40 -6.35
N LYS A 251 -2.83 -8.08 -7.43
CA LYS A 251 -3.85 -9.15 -7.34
C LYS A 251 -3.44 -10.24 -6.35
N LYS A 252 -2.17 -10.67 -6.42
CA LYS A 252 -1.62 -11.70 -5.54
C LYS A 252 -1.59 -11.24 -4.08
N VAL A 253 -1.08 -10.02 -3.81
CA VAL A 253 -0.99 -9.48 -2.44
C VAL A 253 -2.36 -9.36 -1.81
N VAL A 254 -3.32 -8.72 -2.52
CA VAL A 254 -4.69 -8.57 -2.05
C VAL A 254 -5.31 -9.94 -1.76
N SER A 255 -5.21 -10.89 -2.71
CA SER A 255 -5.77 -12.24 -2.53
C SER A 255 -5.11 -13.00 -1.37
N THR A 256 -3.80 -12.87 -1.18
CA THR A 256 -3.09 -13.53 -0.08
C THR A 256 -3.60 -13.03 1.26
N ILE A 257 -3.68 -11.72 1.46
CA ILE A 257 -4.17 -11.15 2.73
C ILE A 257 -5.65 -11.50 2.98
N MET A 258 -6.46 -11.54 1.91
CA MET A 258 -7.90 -11.85 2.04
C MET A 258 -8.19 -13.34 2.28
N ASN A 259 -7.36 -14.24 1.76
CA ASN A 259 -7.59 -15.69 1.84
C ASN A 259 -7.05 -16.33 3.12
N CYS A 260 -6.34 -15.60 3.96
CA CYS A 260 -5.87 -16.06 5.27
C CYS A 260 -7.00 -15.99 6.32
N LYS A 261 -8.13 -16.60 6.03
CA LYS A 261 -9.29 -16.67 6.94
C LYS A 261 -9.57 -18.08 7.39
#